data_28008eb1e823549077f929c356aefeea
#
_entry.id   28008eb1e823549077f929c356aefeea
#
_cell.length_a   1.000
_cell.length_b   1.000
_cell.length_c   1.000
_cell.angle_alpha   90.00
_cell.angle_beta   90.00
_cell.angle_gamma   90.00
#
_symmetry.space_group_name_H-M   'P 1'
#
loop_
_entity.id
_entity.type
_entity.pdbx_description
1 polymer ?
#
loop_
_entity_poly.entity_id
_entity_poly.type
_entity_poly.pdbx_seq_one_letter_code
_entity_poly.pdbx_strand_id
1 'polypeptide(L)'
;MRVGTSFASACAALAIVFAAGSARMADAHHAFATEFEANLEGEVQGEVTRVWWQNPHIRYDVAMRMPDGSTEVWALLPPGNLPTYRRENWTEQTIQVGYTVHASGNLGRDGAKKLYATCIDVGSGPEKGRQLGRCVNAGTVSRVTADPDVDYTVTPKDYAVDISGYWDNRYKFTVTVDDFQPKPMPLTAAAKAIYDGRKFGDDHVLRCLPPGLPRIFGSPYPMEIVDAGTHYLMIFLQDNTPRRVWMDGRSPPAEQPPTSMGFSKGTWEDRTLVIETTMLTPGWLDGSGYPMSGGDDTRIVERWTVAADGLTMERTMTIHDELYTAPLVRARGSQRGDATIGLIESEPCDARPFYDELLQRGER
;
A
#
# COMPACT_ATOMS: atom_id res chain seq x y z
N MET A 1 -19.60 -78.60 -0.57
CA MET A 1 -19.19 -77.66 -1.58
C MET A 1 -19.78 -76.27 -1.24
N ARG A 2 -19.04 -75.42 -0.64
CA ARG A 2 -19.43 -74.01 -0.48
C ARG A 2 -18.21 -73.17 -0.85
N VAL A 3 -18.36 -72.41 -1.91
CA VAL A 3 -17.39 -71.45 -2.40
C VAL A 3 -17.63 -70.10 -1.69
N GLY A 4 -16.68 -69.65 -0.91
CA GLY A 4 -16.72 -68.32 -0.28
C GLY A 4 -15.92 -67.33 -1.12
N THR A 5 -16.59 -66.30 -1.59
CA THR A 5 -15.99 -65.17 -2.28
C THR A 5 -15.69 -64.06 -1.27
N SER A 6 -14.42 -63.81 -1.04
CA SER A 6 -13.94 -62.66 -0.26
C SER A 6 -13.96 -61.39 -1.11
N PHE A 7 -14.72 -60.40 -0.67
CA PHE A 7 -14.62 -59.05 -1.21
C PHE A 7 -13.52 -58.31 -0.43
N ALA A 8 -12.45 -57.96 -1.12
CA ALA A 8 -11.44 -57.07 -0.62
C ALA A 8 -11.85 -55.64 -0.95
N SER A 9 -12.25 -54.87 0.08
CA SER A 9 -12.48 -53.42 -0.07
C SER A 9 -11.14 -52.70 -0.10
N ALA A 10 -10.79 -52.14 -1.24
CA ALA A 10 -9.66 -51.21 -1.37
C ALA A 10 -10.13 -49.84 -0.98
N CYS A 11 -9.74 -49.36 0.23
CA CYS A 11 -9.84 -47.94 0.61
C CYS A 11 -8.75 -47.18 -0.10
N ALA A 12 -9.08 -46.45 -1.15
CA ALA A 12 -8.20 -45.45 -1.75
C ALA A 12 -8.22 -44.21 -0.86
N ALA A 13 -7.16 -44.02 -0.08
CA ALA A 13 -6.91 -42.79 0.65
C ALA A 13 -6.52 -41.69 -0.33
N LEU A 14 -7.43 -40.78 -0.60
CA LEU A 14 -7.17 -39.56 -1.37
C LEU A 14 -6.40 -38.59 -0.49
N ALA A 15 -5.07 -38.54 -0.63
CA ALA A 15 -4.22 -37.53 0.02
C ALA A 15 -4.45 -36.19 -0.69
N ILE A 16 -5.28 -35.32 -0.11
CA ILE A 16 -5.39 -33.92 -0.51
C ILE A 16 -4.15 -33.22 0.02
N VAL A 17 -3.19 -32.99 -0.87
CA VAL A 17 -2.06 -32.10 -0.61
C VAL A 17 -2.61 -30.68 -0.61
N PHE A 18 -2.86 -30.13 0.57
CA PHE A 18 -3.03 -28.68 0.74
C PHE A 18 -1.68 -28.03 0.42
N ALA A 19 -1.53 -27.57 -0.80
CA ALA A 19 -0.52 -26.55 -1.10
C ALA A 19 -0.99 -25.27 -0.39
N ALA A 20 -0.45 -25.04 0.82
CA ALA A 20 -0.55 -23.75 1.49
C ALA A 20 0.25 -22.75 0.65
N GLY A 21 -0.37 -22.22 -0.39
CA GLY A 21 0.09 -21.02 -1.05
C GLY A 21 0.03 -19.89 -0.03
N SER A 22 1.20 -19.48 0.48
CA SER A 22 1.34 -18.27 1.26
C SER A 22 0.79 -17.11 0.42
N ALA A 23 -0.44 -16.69 0.73
CA ALA A 23 -1.01 -15.47 0.18
C ALA A 23 -0.10 -14.32 0.59
N ARG A 24 0.70 -13.82 -0.36
CA ARG A 24 1.51 -12.64 -0.17
C ARG A 24 0.55 -11.46 -0.12
N MET A 25 0.46 -10.81 1.03
CA MET A 25 -0.21 -9.52 1.11
C MET A 25 0.51 -8.57 0.14
N ALA A 26 -0.19 -8.07 -0.84
CA ALA A 26 0.27 -6.94 -1.61
C ALA A 26 0.26 -5.74 -0.66
N ASP A 27 1.40 -5.44 -0.03
CA ASP A 27 1.61 -4.15 0.59
C ASP A 27 1.35 -3.10 -0.49
N ALA A 28 0.57 -2.08 -0.16
CA ALA A 28 0.23 -1.00 -1.08
C ALA A 28 1.49 -0.16 -1.36
N HIS A 29 2.36 -0.68 -2.24
CA HIS A 29 3.57 0.02 -2.66
C HIS A 29 3.29 0.72 -3.97
N HIS A 30 3.50 2.01 -3.91
CA HIS A 30 3.45 2.93 -5.03
C HIS A 30 4.46 2.44 -6.09
N ALA A 31 4.08 2.22 -7.30
CA ALA A 31 4.95 1.83 -8.42
C ALA A 31 5.39 0.37 -8.56
N PHE A 32 5.12 -0.54 -7.61
CA PHE A 32 5.57 -1.94 -7.73
C PHE A 32 5.29 -2.54 -9.12
N ALA A 33 4.07 -2.36 -9.62
CA ALA A 33 3.64 -2.99 -10.86
C ALA A 33 4.35 -2.49 -12.14
N THR A 34 4.91 -1.28 -12.10
CA THR A 34 5.68 -0.73 -13.24
C THR A 34 7.17 -0.99 -13.13
N GLU A 35 7.67 -1.22 -11.91
CA GLU A 35 9.09 -1.36 -11.67
C GLU A 35 9.54 -2.82 -11.50
N PHE A 36 8.66 -3.69 -10.98
CA PHE A 36 9.03 -5.04 -10.56
C PHE A 36 8.12 -6.13 -11.13
N GLU A 37 8.67 -7.34 -11.21
CA GLU A 37 7.94 -8.54 -11.61
C GLU A 37 7.40 -9.27 -10.37
N ALA A 38 6.07 -9.36 -10.25
CA ALA A 38 5.43 -9.95 -9.07
C ALA A 38 5.74 -11.44 -8.85
N ASN A 39 6.09 -12.16 -9.92
CA ASN A 39 6.31 -13.60 -9.91
C ASN A 39 7.78 -13.99 -10.11
N LEU A 40 8.70 -13.03 -10.16
CA LEU A 40 10.12 -13.30 -10.36
C LEU A 40 10.91 -12.77 -9.16
N GLU A 41 11.47 -13.69 -8.39
CA GLU A 41 12.27 -13.38 -7.20
C GLU A 41 13.75 -13.58 -7.47
N GLY A 42 14.56 -12.84 -6.71
CA GLY A 42 16.01 -12.95 -6.75
C GLY A 42 16.68 -12.46 -5.48
N GLU A 43 17.99 -12.57 -5.46
CA GLU A 43 18.84 -12.16 -4.35
C GLU A 43 19.98 -11.29 -4.85
N VAL A 44 20.37 -10.32 -4.04
CA VAL A 44 21.53 -9.45 -4.28
C VAL A 44 22.38 -9.42 -3.01
N GLN A 45 23.66 -9.79 -3.16
CA GLN A 45 24.63 -9.71 -2.07
C GLN A 45 25.83 -8.89 -2.53
N GLY A 46 26.22 -7.89 -1.74
CA GLY A 46 27.35 -7.05 -2.12
C GLY A 46 27.62 -5.92 -1.15
N GLU A 47 28.44 -4.98 -1.60
CA GLU A 47 28.82 -3.79 -0.84
C GLU A 47 27.98 -2.60 -1.26
N VAL A 48 27.47 -1.85 -0.29
CA VAL A 48 26.69 -0.62 -0.52
C VAL A 48 27.62 0.47 -1.04
N THR A 49 27.33 1.00 -2.21
CA THR A 49 28.11 2.05 -2.89
C THR A 49 27.44 3.41 -2.82
N ARG A 50 26.11 3.44 -2.58
CA ARG A 50 25.36 4.66 -2.44
C ARG A 50 24.14 4.41 -1.55
N VAL A 51 23.80 5.40 -0.73
CA VAL A 51 22.61 5.46 0.09
C VAL A 51 21.78 6.65 -0.36
N TRP A 52 20.51 6.42 -0.66
CA TRP A 52 19.51 7.44 -0.94
C TRP A 52 18.42 7.34 0.12
N TRP A 53 18.53 8.19 1.14
CA TRP A 53 17.63 8.19 2.30
C TRP A 53 16.60 9.30 2.18
N GLN A 54 15.68 9.18 1.23
CA GLN A 54 14.65 10.18 0.94
C GLN A 54 13.36 9.53 0.42
N ASN A 55 12.24 10.28 0.46
CA ASN A 55 11.00 9.88 -0.21
C ASN A 55 11.11 10.12 -1.73
N PRO A 56 10.34 9.39 -2.57
CA PRO A 56 9.28 8.44 -2.23
C PRO A 56 9.77 7.08 -1.74
N HIS A 57 11.00 6.68 -2.07
CA HIS A 57 11.57 5.41 -1.68
C HIS A 57 13.03 5.55 -1.25
N ILE A 58 13.37 4.88 -0.16
CA ILE A 58 14.77 4.64 0.19
C ILE A 58 15.36 3.75 -0.89
N ARG A 59 16.62 4.01 -1.24
CA ARG A 59 17.37 3.21 -2.20
C ARG A 59 18.79 3.00 -1.70
N TYR A 60 19.26 1.76 -1.85
CA TYR A 60 20.67 1.41 -1.68
C TYR A 60 21.20 0.90 -3.01
N ASP A 61 22.28 1.50 -3.54
CA ASP A 61 22.99 0.92 -4.66
C ASP A 61 24.07 -0.02 -4.12
N VAL A 62 24.06 -1.27 -4.60
CA VAL A 62 24.92 -2.35 -4.11
C VAL A 62 25.76 -2.89 -5.24
N ALA A 63 27.07 -2.89 -5.05
CA ALA A 63 28.03 -3.52 -5.96
C ALA A 63 28.07 -5.04 -5.69
N MET A 64 27.52 -5.80 -6.61
CA MET A 64 27.49 -7.26 -6.59
C MET A 64 28.60 -7.82 -7.47
N ARG A 65 29.44 -8.70 -6.93
CA ARG A 65 30.50 -9.38 -7.70
C ARG A 65 29.92 -10.60 -8.41
N MET A 66 30.07 -10.63 -9.72
CA MET A 66 29.59 -11.70 -10.57
C MET A 66 30.56 -12.85 -10.62
N PRO A 67 30.09 -14.08 -10.98
CA PRO A 67 30.99 -15.27 -11.09
C PRO A 67 32.12 -15.12 -12.09
N ASP A 68 31.95 -14.29 -13.12
CA ASP A 68 32.97 -13.98 -14.12
C ASP A 68 34.03 -12.97 -13.66
N GLY A 69 33.88 -12.47 -12.41
CA GLY A 69 34.76 -11.47 -11.79
C GLY A 69 34.38 -10.03 -12.11
N SER A 70 33.37 -9.77 -12.94
CA SER A 70 32.83 -8.45 -13.18
C SER A 70 32.06 -7.95 -11.97
N THR A 71 31.72 -6.65 -11.95
CA THR A 71 30.90 -6.05 -10.90
C THR A 71 29.68 -5.41 -11.53
N GLU A 72 28.51 -5.72 -10.99
CA GLU A 72 27.25 -5.10 -11.35
C GLU A 72 26.74 -4.26 -10.19
N VAL A 73 26.11 -3.12 -10.52
CA VAL A 73 25.43 -2.29 -9.51
C VAL A 73 23.95 -2.55 -9.58
N TRP A 74 23.40 -2.94 -8.43
CA TRP A 74 21.98 -3.23 -8.26
C TRP A 74 21.34 -2.21 -7.33
N ALA A 75 20.15 -1.71 -7.68
CA ALA A 75 19.36 -0.86 -6.83
C ALA A 75 18.45 -1.69 -5.93
N LEU A 76 18.64 -1.63 -4.63
CA LEU A 76 17.72 -2.20 -3.65
C LEU A 76 16.70 -1.14 -3.23
N LEU A 77 15.43 -1.43 -3.43
CA LEU A 77 14.32 -0.58 -3.02
C LEU A 77 13.48 -1.33 -1.98
N PRO A 78 13.72 -1.08 -0.70
CA PRO A 78 12.92 -1.71 0.35
C PRO A 78 11.50 -1.14 0.39
N PRO A 79 10.50 -1.95 0.79
CA PRO A 79 9.11 -1.51 0.90
C PRO A 79 8.92 -0.45 1.97
N GLY A 80 8.17 0.60 1.67
CA GLY A 80 7.85 1.66 2.61
C GLY A 80 8.53 2.99 2.30
N ASN A 81 8.32 3.95 3.18
CA ASN A 81 8.89 5.30 3.10
C ASN A 81 9.58 5.67 4.42
N LEU A 82 10.23 6.83 4.47
CA LEU A 82 11.00 7.29 5.64
C LEU A 82 10.24 7.22 6.96
N PRO A 83 8.99 7.69 7.08
CA PRO A 83 8.24 7.57 8.34
C PRO A 83 8.06 6.13 8.83
N THR A 84 7.91 5.16 7.91
CA THR A 84 7.83 3.74 8.28
C THR A 84 9.12 3.26 8.91
N TYR A 85 10.26 3.58 8.29
CA TYR A 85 11.57 3.15 8.77
C TYR A 85 11.97 3.81 10.08
N ARG A 86 11.69 5.11 10.24
CA ARG A 86 11.94 5.82 11.50
C ARG A 86 11.20 5.22 12.68
N ARG A 87 9.96 4.78 12.48
CA ARG A 87 9.19 4.09 13.54
C ARG A 87 9.77 2.73 13.93
N GLU A 88 10.51 2.10 13.03
CA GLU A 88 11.25 0.87 13.29
C GLU A 88 12.69 1.14 13.76
N ASN A 89 13.00 2.37 14.14
CA ASN A 89 14.33 2.83 14.55
C ASN A 89 15.41 2.64 13.45
N TRP A 90 15.01 2.69 12.17
CA TRP A 90 15.95 2.76 11.06
C TRP A 90 16.29 4.22 10.76
N THR A 91 17.57 4.49 10.52
CA THR A 91 18.09 5.80 10.19
C THR A 91 19.01 5.73 8.98
N GLU A 92 19.39 6.88 8.45
CA GLU A 92 20.39 6.95 7.38
C GLU A 92 21.71 6.26 7.76
N GLN A 93 22.04 6.18 9.06
CA GLN A 93 23.25 5.56 9.58
C GLN A 93 23.15 4.04 9.73
N THR A 94 21.96 3.46 9.62
CA THR A 94 21.76 2.01 9.84
C THR A 94 22.46 1.17 8.76
N ILE A 95 22.38 1.59 7.50
CA ILE A 95 23.13 1.01 6.39
C ILE A 95 23.90 2.14 5.70
N GLN A 96 25.23 2.05 5.67
CA GLN A 96 26.09 3.06 5.11
C GLN A 96 26.91 2.53 3.93
N VAL A 97 27.46 3.45 3.14
CA VAL A 97 28.42 3.13 2.09
C VAL A 97 29.60 2.32 2.69
N GLY A 98 29.99 1.26 2.02
CA GLY A 98 31.02 0.33 2.46
C GLY A 98 30.50 -0.83 3.32
N TYR A 99 29.23 -0.80 3.75
CA TYR A 99 28.63 -1.95 4.45
C TYR A 99 28.22 -3.03 3.45
N THR A 100 28.35 -4.28 3.86
CA THR A 100 27.82 -5.41 3.07
C THR A 100 26.37 -5.68 3.47
N VAL A 101 25.57 -6.04 2.48
CA VAL A 101 24.16 -6.43 2.66
C VAL A 101 23.86 -7.68 1.84
N HIS A 102 22.90 -8.46 2.30
CA HIS A 102 22.26 -9.52 1.53
C HIS A 102 20.77 -9.23 1.47
N ALA A 103 20.19 -9.13 0.29
CA ALA A 103 18.81 -8.76 0.09
C ALA A 103 18.10 -9.77 -0.80
N SER A 104 16.82 -10.05 -0.51
CA SER A 104 15.94 -10.88 -1.33
C SER A 104 14.64 -10.18 -1.62
N GLY A 105 14.02 -10.49 -2.76
CA GLY A 105 12.76 -9.89 -3.16
C GLY A 105 12.47 -10.04 -4.65
N ASN A 106 11.62 -9.16 -5.17
CA ASN A 106 11.18 -9.22 -6.57
C ASN A 106 12.16 -8.48 -7.50
N LEU A 107 12.47 -9.09 -8.63
CA LEU A 107 13.37 -8.53 -9.62
C LEU A 107 12.72 -7.39 -10.41
N GLY A 108 13.56 -6.48 -10.90
CA GLY A 108 13.14 -5.39 -11.78
C GLY A 108 12.61 -5.90 -13.12
N ARG A 109 11.63 -5.17 -13.66
CA ARG A 109 11.06 -5.44 -14.99
C ARG A 109 12.09 -5.23 -16.09
N ASP A 110 11.85 -5.92 -17.20
CA ASP A 110 12.62 -5.77 -18.44
C ASP A 110 14.13 -5.91 -18.25
N GLY A 111 14.55 -6.72 -17.26
CA GLY A 111 15.95 -6.95 -16.93
C GLY A 111 16.63 -5.78 -16.20
N ALA A 112 15.88 -4.83 -15.68
CA ALA A 112 16.42 -3.74 -14.88
C ALA A 112 17.12 -4.29 -13.63
N LYS A 113 18.35 -3.83 -13.36
CA LYS A 113 19.14 -4.24 -12.18
C LYS A 113 18.62 -3.59 -10.91
N LYS A 114 17.40 -3.98 -10.54
CA LYS A 114 16.68 -3.54 -9.35
C LYS A 114 16.13 -4.73 -8.59
N LEU A 115 16.04 -4.58 -7.28
CA LEU A 115 15.38 -5.53 -6.40
C LEU A 115 14.40 -4.77 -5.50
N TYR A 116 13.13 -5.14 -5.57
CA TYR A 116 12.18 -4.78 -4.52
C TYR A 116 12.50 -5.62 -3.30
N ALA A 117 13.34 -5.07 -2.43
CA ALA A 117 14.00 -5.80 -1.35
C ALA A 117 13.02 -6.03 -0.19
N THR A 118 12.25 -7.11 -0.24
CA THR A 118 11.31 -7.49 0.84
C THR A 118 12.02 -7.90 2.13
N CYS A 119 13.30 -8.32 2.03
CA CYS A 119 14.20 -8.59 3.14
C CYS A 119 15.58 -8.02 2.84
N ILE A 120 16.20 -7.37 3.81
CA ILE A 120 17.61 -6.97 3.78
C ILE A 120 18.27 -7.40 5.09
N ASP A 121 19.32 -8.22 5.00
CA ASP A 121 20.21 -8.57 6.10
C ASP A 121 21.44 -7.66 6.07
N VAL A 122 21.72 -6.99 7.19
CA VAL A 122 22.93 -6.16 7.33
C VAL A 122 24.12 -7.06 7.63
N GLY A 123 25.03 -7.19 6.66
CA GLY A 123 26.18 -8.11 6.73
C GLY A 123 27.38 -7.55 7.47
N SER A 124 27.52 -6.23 7.58
CA SER A 124 28.65 -5.58 8.27
C SER A 124 28.24 -4.25 8.89
N GLY A 125 29.15 -3.64 9.68
CA GLY A 125 28.89 -2.41 10.41
C GLY A 125 28.33 -2.63 11.80
N PRO A 126 27.97 -1.55 12.54
CA PRO A 126 27.44 -1.63 13.90
C PRO A 126 26.12 -2.40 14.01
N GLU A 127 25.33 -2.39 12.96
CA GLU A 127 24.01 -3.04 12.89
C GLU A 127 24.07 -4.43 12.24
N LYS A 128 25.26 -5.06 12.17
CA LYS A 128 25.43 -6.41 11.61
C LYS A 128 24.48 -7.41 12.23
N GLY A 129 23.77 -8.15 11.38
CA GLY A 129 22.77 -9.16 11.77
C GLY A 129 21.36 -8.59 11.94
N ARG A 130 21.19 -7.27 11.84
CA ARG A 130 19.88 -6.66 11.82
C ARG A 130 19.18 -6.94 10.48
N GLN A 131 17.88 -7.19 10.55
CA GLN A 131 17.06 -7.49 9.38
C GLN A 131 16.01 -6.40 9.17
N LEU A 132 15.86 -5.99 7.91
CA LEU A 132 14.81 -5.06 7.47
C LEU A 132 13.80 -5.83 6.64
N GLY A 133 12.52 -5.67 6.97
CA GLY A 133 11.43 -6.22 6.18
C GLY A 133 11.06 -7.67 6.56
N ARG A 134 10.53 -8.42 5.59
CA ARG A 134 9.99 -9.78 5.81
C ARG A 134 11.03 -10.85 5.48
N CYS A 135 11.94 -11.10 6.38
CA CYS A 135 12.96 -12.14 6.20
C CYS A 135 12.43 -13.52 6.60
N VAL A 136 12.59 -14.51 5.73
CA VAL A 136 12.00 -15.86 5.89
C VAL A 136 12.48 -16.58 7.16
N ASN A 137 13.65 -16.23 7.66
CA ASN A 137 14.28 -16.82 8.86
C ASN A 137 14.06 -15.96 10.12
N ALA A 138 13.39 -14.85 10.04
CA ALA A 138 13.02 -14.08 11.20
C ALA A 138 11.86 -14.80 11.92
N GLY A 139 12.14 -15.46 13.03
CA GLY A 139 11.21 -16.23 13.83
C GLY A 139 10.02 -15.45 14.39
N THR A 140 9.89 -14.20 14.06
CA THR A 140 8.73 -13.34 14.24
C THR A 140 8.84 -12.21 13.24
N VAL A 141 7.93 -12.17 12.27
CA VAL A 141 7.64 -10.92 11.59
C VAL A 141 7.26 -9.95 12.70
N SER A 142 8.09 -8.96 12.96
CA SER A 142 7.71 -7.82 13.79
C SER A 142 6.60 -7.10 13.00
N ARG A 143 5.39 -7.58 13.22
CA ARG A 143 4.22 -6.80 12.87
C ARG A 143 4.37 -5.57 13.74
N VAL A 144 4.30 -4.38 13.15
CA VAL A 144 4.11 -3.16 13.92
C VAL A 144 2.86 -3.39 14.75
N THR A 145 3.04 -3.93 15.93
CA THR A 145 2.04 -3.92 16.99
C THR A 145 1.99 -2.47 17.43
N ALA A 146 0.81 -1.98 17.73
CA ALA A 146 0.68 -0.72 18.46
C ALA A 146 1.77 -0.69 19.53
N ASP A 147 2.49 0.41 19.63
CA ASP A 147 3.55 0.56 20.60
C ASP A 147 2.95 0.22 22.00
N PRO A 148 3.43 -0.81 22.68
CA PRO A 148 2.85 -1.23 23.96
C PRO A 148 3.00 -0.16 25.03
N ASP A 149 3.91 0.81 24.84
CA ASP A 149 4.15 1.91 25.76
C ASP A 149 3.30 3.16 25.46
N VAL A 150 2.53 3.14 24.37
CA VAL A 150 1.60 4.21 24.04
C VAL A 150 0.23 3.86 24.63
N ASP A 151 -0.20 4.64 25.60
CA ASP A 151 -1.55 4.57 26.13
C ASP A 151 -2.54 5.11 25.09
N TYR A 152 -3.19 4.22 24.37
CA TYR A 152 -4.24 4.55 23.40
C TYR A 152 -5.61 4.77 24.07
N THR A 153 -5.68 4.84 25.40
CA THR A 153 -6.93 5.12 26.10
C THR A 153 -7.35 6.57 25.86
N VAL A 154 -8.19 6.74 24.86
CA VAL A 154 -8.90 7.99 24.65
C VAL A 154 -10.00 8.09 25.70
N THR A 155 -10.02 9.17 26.48
CA THR A 155 -11.14 9.45 27.39
C THR A 155 -12.43 9.47 26.56
N PRO A 156 -13.42 8.59 26.82
CA PRO A 156 -14.63 8.56 26.01
C PRO A 156 -15.36 9.89 26.13
N LYS A 157 -15.41 10.68 25.05
CA LYS A 157 -16.48 11.61 24.80
C LYS A 157 -17.66 10.82 24.25
N ASP A 158 -18.85 11.37 24.31
CA ASP A 158 -20.00 10.77 23.65
C ASP A 158 -19.84 10.93 22.12
N TYR A 159 -19.04 10.04 21.52
CA TYR A 159 -18.69 10.05 20.11
C TYR A 159 -19.72 9.33 19.25
N ALA A 160 -20.95 9.24 19.66
CA ALA A 160 -21.95 8.38 19.02
C ALA A 160 -22.05 8.57 17.49
N VAL A 161 -21.71 9.75 16.97
CA VAL A 161 -21.68 10.09 15.54
C VAL A 161 -20.52 11.04 15.18
N ASP A 162 -19.58 11.26 16.07
CA ASP A 162 -18.44 12.15 15.83
C ASP A 162 -17.25 11.33 15.29
N ILE A 163 -16.87 11.59 14.05
CA ILE A 163 -15.67 11.02 13.42
C ILE A 163 -14.45 11.95 13.51
N SER A 164 -14.57 13.12 14.14
CA SER A 164 -13.44 14.05 14.28
C SER A 164 -12.32 13.44 15.13
N GLY A 165 -11.11 13.89 14.89
CA GLY A 165 -9.91 13.44 15.59
C GLY A 165 -8.99 12.56 14.77
N TYR A 166 -8.04 11.97 15.46
CA TYR A 166 -6.97 11.17 14.86
C TYR A 166 -7.38 9.70 14.73
N TRP A 167 -7.14 9.12 13.55
CA TRP A 167 -7.46 7.73 13.22
C TRP A 167 -6.23 7.00 12.72
N ASP A 168 -5.85 5.91 13.42
CA ASP A 168 -4.77 5.04 12.99
C ASP A 168 -5.30 3.98 12.03
N ASN A 169 -4.79 3.97 10.82
CA ASN A 169 -5.15 3.04 9.76
C ASN A 169 -4.38 1.70 9.84
N ARG A 170 -3.47 1.55 10.79
CA ARG A 170 -2.72 0.30 11.00
C ARG A 170 -3.51 -0.74 11.79
N TYR A 171 -4.68 -0.36 12.30
CA TYR A 171 -5.52 -1.27 13.05
C TYR A 171 -5.90 -2.48 12.20
N LYS A 172 -5.60 -3.68 12.72
CA LYS A 172 -5.93 -4.92 12.04
C LYS A 172 -7.41 -5.21 12.19
N PHE A 173 -8.12 -5.10 11.08
CA PHE A 173 -9.40 -5.77 10.94
C PHE A 173 -9.18 -7.27 10.71
N THR A 174 -10.14 -8.06 11.22
CA THR A 174 -10.22 -9.51 11.00
C THR A 174 -10.45 -9.85 9.53
N VAL A 175 -10.82 -8.86 8.72
CA VAL A 175 -11.08 -9.02 7.29
C VAL A 175 -9.80 -8.63 6.55
N THR A 176 -9.24 -9.56 5.81
CA THR A 176 -8.05 -9.32 5.01
C THR A 176 -8.41 -8.57 3.73
N VAL A 177 -7.54 -7.68 3.27
CA VAL A 177 -7.73 -6.92 2.02
C VAL A 177 -7.92 -7.84 0.82
N ASP A 178 -7.38 -9.05 0.86
CA ASP A 178 -7.51 -10.07 -0.17
C ASP A 178 -8.96 -10.56 -0.37
N ASP A 179 -9.82 -10.41 0.64
CA ASP A 179 -11.22 -10.82 0.56
C ASP A 179 -12.09 -9.87 -0.26
N PHE A 180 -11.57 -8.66 -0.55
CA PHE A 180 -12.32 -7.58 -1.23
C PHE A 180 -11.89 -7.30 -2.66
N GLN A 181 -10.77 -7.85 -3.11
CA GLN A 181 -10.37 -7.75 -4.51
C GLN A 181 -10.72 -9.07 -5.22
N PRO A 182 -11.64 -9.03 -6.20
CA PRO A 182 -11.94 -10.21 -6.97
C PRO A 182 -10.68 -10.72 -7.70
N LYS A 183 -10.45 -12.01 -7.66
CA LYS A 183 -9.37 -12.67 -8.41
C LYS A 183 -9.98 -13.67 -9.38
N PRO A 184 -9.88 -13.47 -10.69
CA PRO A 184 -9.22 -12.35 -11.37
C PRO A 184 -10.01 -11.03 -11.28
N MET A 185 -9.31 -9.91 -11.44
CA MET A 185 -9.93 -8.58 -11.52
C MET A 185 -10.90 -8.53 -12.72
N PRO A 186 -12.13 -8.00 -12.54
CA PRO A 186 -13.16 -8.00 -13.56
C PRO A 186 -12.92 -6.88 -14.61
N LEU A 187 -11.77 -6.94 -15.28
CA LEU A 187 -11.36 -5.97 -16.28
C LEU A 187 -12.18 -6.09 -17.57
N THR A 188 -12.58 -4.96 -18.15
CA THR A 188 -12.99 -4.93 -19.55
C THR A 188 -11.77 -5.14 -20.46
N ALA A 189 -12.00 -5.39 -21.75
CA ALA A 189 -10.91 -5.50 -22.74
C ALA A 189 -10.08 -4.21 -22.81
N ALA A 190 -10.72 -3.04 -22.70
CA ALA A 190 -10.06 -1.75 -22.66
C ALA A 190 -9.16 -1.60 -21.43
N ALA A 191 -9.68 -1.92 -20.24
CA ALA A 191 -8.91 -1.89 -19.01
C ALA A 191 -7.70 -2.83 -19.04
N LYS A 192 -7.90 -4.03 -19.63
CA LYS A 192 -6.80 -4.99 -19.79
C LYS A 192 -5.70 -4.46 -20.70
N ALA A 193 -6.06 -3.82 -21.80
CA ALA A 193 -5.09 -3.22 -22.72
C ALA A 193 -4.28 -2.11 -22.05
N ILE A 194 -4.94 -1.24 -21.26
CA ILE A 194 -4.27 -0.20 -20.46
C ILE A 194 -3.33 -0.84 -19.45
N TYR A 195 -3.83 -1.84 -18.70
CA TYR A 195 -3.05 -2.53 -17.67
C TYR A 195 -1.80 -3.22 -18.24
N ASP A 196 -1.93 -3.91 -19.37
CA ASP A 196 -0.82 -4.61 -20.02
C ASP A 196 0.19 -3.65 -20.64
N GLY A 197 -0.28 -2.50 -21.14
CA GLY A 197 0.54 -1.47 -21.79
C GLY A 197 1.20 -0.44 -20.86
N ARG A 198 0.98 -0.56 -19.52
CA ARG A 198 1.53 0.42 -18.57
C ARG A 198 3.05 0.47 -18.58
N LYS A 199 3.59 1.67 -18.47
CA LYS A 199 5.03 1.95 -18.48
C LYS A 199 5.50 2.48 -17.13
N PHE A 200 6.81 2.47 -16.92
CA PHE A 200 7.45 3.01 -15.72
C PHE A 200 7.01 4.45 -15.44
N GLY A 201 6.93 5.31 -16.46
CA GLY A 201 6.54 6.71 -16.33
C GLY A 201 5.08 6.97 -15.98
N ASP A 202 4.20 5.97 -16.02
CA ASP A 202 2.75 6.19 -15.84
C ASP A 202 2.35 6.38 -14.39
N ASP A 203 3.14 5.89 -13.43
CA ASP A 203 2.84 6.08 -12.01
C ASP A 203 3.21 7.49 -11.54
N HIS A 204 2.18 8.32 -11.35
CA HIS A 204 2.35 9.72 -10.93
C HIS A 204 2.94 9.86 -9.52
N VAL A 205 2.83 8.87 -8.66
CA VAL A 205 3.38 8.92 -7.29
C VAL A 205 4.90 8.91 -7.32
N LEU A 206 5.53 8.29 -8.32
CA LEU A 206 6.98 8.36 -8.53
C LEU A 206 7.48 9.78 -8.81
N ARG A 207 6.59 10.65 -9.29
CA ARG A 207 6.84 12.07 -9.53
C ARG A 207 6.50 12.95 -8.34
N CYS A 208 6.33 12.36 -7.15
CA CYS A 208 5.91 13.06 -5.93
C CYS A 208 4.53 13.73 -6.01
N LEU A 209 3.64 13.20 -6.86
CA LEU A 209 2.26 13.65 -6.89
C LEU A 209 1.42 12.83 -5.91
N PRO A 210 0.41 13.42 -5.26
CA PRO A 210 -0.45 12.71 -4.31
C PRO A 210 -1.09 11.48 -4.94
N PRO A 211 -1.22 10.36 -4.20
CA PRO A 211 -1.81 9.13 -4.74
C PRO A 211 -3.28 9.28 -5.15
N GLY A 212 -4.02 10.22 -4.55
CA GLY A 212 -5.43 10.43 -4.82
C GLY A 212 -6.35 9.28 -4.39
N LEU A 213 -7.66 9.43 -4.61
CA LEU A 213 -8.64 8.35 -4.43
C LEU A 213 -8.69 7.47 -5.69
N PRO A 214 -8.92 6.16 -5.53
CA PRO A 214 -9.10 5.40 -4.29
C PRO A 214 -7.79 4.94 -3.65
N ARG A 215 -6.63 5.19 -4.27
CA ARG A 215 -5.34 4.66 -3.87
C ARG A 215 -4.96 5.04 -2.42
N ILE A 216 -5.22 6.29 -2.02
CA ILE A 216 -4.91 6.77 -0.67
C ILE A 216 -5.74 6.08 0.42
N PHE A 217 -6.92 5.53 0.07
CA PHE A 217 -7.73 4.74 1.00
C PHE A 217 -6.98 3.52 1.54
N GLY A 218 -6.09 2.96 0.72
CA GLY A 218 -5.20 1.85 1.08
C GLY A 218 -4.01 2.25 1.95
N SER A 219 -3.78 3.55 2.19
CA SER A 219 -2.64 4.04 2.97
C SER A 219 -2.63 3.46 4.40
N PRO A 220 -1.50 2.93 4.87
CA PRO A 220 -1.35 2.49 6.27
C PRO A 220 -1.14 3.66 7.24
N TYR A 221 -0.98 4.87 6.72
CA TYR A 221 -0.74 6.06 7.53
C TYR A 221 -2.01 6.54 8.20
N PRO A 222 -1.87 7.21 9.35
CA PRO A 222 -3.00 7.81 10.03
C PRO A 222 -3.66 8.89 9.18
N MET A 223 -4.88 9.24 9.57
CA MET A 223 -5.56 10.43 9.09
C MET A 223 -6.11 11.21 10.27
N GLU A 224 -6.19 12.51 10.10
CA GLU A 224 -6.89 13.40 11.01
C GLU A 224 -8.16 13.92 10.33
N ILE A 225 -9.26 13.97 11.10
CA ILE A 225 -10.55 14.46 10.63
C ILE A 225 -10.95 15.63 11.51
N VAL A 226 -11.23 16.76 10.88
CA VAL A 226 -11.70 17.99 11.53
C VAL A 226 -13.13 18.25 11.08
N ASP A 227 -14.04 18.41 12.04
CA ASP A 227 -15.37 18.91 11.76
C ASP A 227 -15.32 20.44 11.62
N ALA A 228 -15.55 20.93 10.40
CA ALA A 228 -15.61 22.36 10.07
C ALA A 228 -17.06 22.88 9.94
N GLY A 229 -18.05 22.15 10.46
CA GLY A 229 -19.46 22.49 10.47
C GLY A 229 -20.18 22.20 9.15
N THR A 230 -19.73 22.78 8.05
CA THR A 230 -20.32 22.53 6.71
C THR A 230 -19.69 21.34 5.98
N HIS A 231 -18.55 20.88 6.44
CA HIS A 231 -17.81 19.75 5.86
C HIS A 231 -16.87 19.13 6.87
N TYR A 232 -16.51 17.88 6.64
CA TYR A 232 -15.34 17.28 7.26
C TYR A 232 -14.10 17.58 6.41
N LEU A 233 -13.04 18.06 7.06
CA LEU A 233 -11.72 18.15 6.48
C LEU A 233 -10.92 16.92 6.94
N MET A 234 -10.61 16.02 6.01
CA MET A 234 -9.80 14.83 6.26
C MET A 234 -8.40 15.10 5.75
N ILE A 235 -7.41 14.92 6.61
CA ILE A 235 -5.99 15.09 6.28
C ILE A 235 -5.34 13.72 6.34
N PHE A 236 -4.89 13.24 5.20
CA PHE A 236 -4.14 11.98 5.11
C PHE A 236 -2.68 12.28 5.40
N LEU A 237 -2.17 11.77 6.52
CA LEU A 237 -0.86 12.15 7.04
C LEU A 237 0.33 11.52 6.28
N GLN A 238 0.07 10.72 5.25
CA GLN A 238 1.12 10.20 4.38
C GLN A 238 1.87 11.32 3.65
N ASP A 239 1.13 12.29 3.12
CA ASP A 239 1.61 13.38 2.29
C ASP A 239 0.86 14.70 2.58
N ASN A 240 0.14 14.75 3.72
CA ASN A 240 -0.70 15.86 4.13
C ASN A 240 -1.77 16.25 3.09
N THR A 241 -2.24 15.26 2.31
CA THR A 241 -3.28 15.49 1.31
C THR A 241 -4.62 15.77 1.97
N PRO A 242 -5.21 16.97 1.77
CA PRO A 242 -6.52 17.29 2.31
C PRO A 242 -7.65 16.76 1.41
N ARG A 243 -8.74 16.33 2.04
CA ARG A 243 -10.01 15.99 1.39
C ARG A 243 -11.15 16.69 2.11
N ARG A 244 -12.05 17.35 1.38
CA ARG A 244 -13.28 17.89 1.93
C ARG A 244 -14.45 16.97 1.59
N VAL A 245 -15.23 16.63 2.62
CA VAL A 245 -16.51 15.92 2.46
C VAL A 245 -17.62 16.88 2.87
N TRP A 246 -18.34 17.39 1.88
CA TRP A 246 -19.40 18.39 2.09
C TRP A 246 -20.63 17.74 2.68
N MET A 247 -21.12 18.30 3.80
CA MET A 247 -22.25 17.76 4.56
C MET A 247 -23.55 18.54 4.34
N ASP A 248 -23.51 19.61 3.58
CA ASP A 248 -24.66 20.52 3.33
C ASP A 248 -25.39 20.22 2.01
N GLY A 249 -25.07 19.10 1.35
CA GLY A 249 -25.75 18.65 0.12
C GLY A 249 -25.44 19.44 -1.14
N ARG A 250 -24.45 20.37 -1.09
CA ARG A 250 -24.08 21.18 -2.25
C ARG A 250 -23.61 20.32 -3.43
N SER A 251 -23.79 20.86 -4.64
CA SER A 251 -23.18 20.32 -5.86
C SER A 251 -21.80 20.92 -6.10
N PRO A 252 -20.94 20.23 -6.89
CA PRO A 252 -19.68 20.81 -7.31
C PRO A 252 -19.94 22.10 -8.13
N PRO A 253 -19.03 23.09 -8.06
CA PRO A 253 -19.08 24.23 -8.95
C PRO A 253 -19.06 23.78 -10.41
N ALA A 254 -19.86 24.43 -11.28
CA ALA A 254 -20.01 24.01 -12.68
C ALA A 254 -18.70 23.96 -13.49
N GLU A 255 -17.71 24.77 -13.11
CA GLU A 255 -16.42 24.86 -13.80
C GLU A 255 -15.29 24.18 -13.01
N GLN A 256 -15.62 23.39 -11.96
CA GLN A 256 -14.58 22.68 -11.22
C GLN A 256 -13.99 21.56 -12.07
N PRO A 257 -12.68 21.57 -12.33
CA PRO A 257 -12.04 20.44 -13.02
C PRO A 257 -11.97 19.21 -12.12
N PRO A 258 -11.88 17.99 -12.68
CA PRO A 258 -11.55 16.78 -11.93
C PRO A 258 -10.25 16.95 -11.14
N THR A 259 -10.19 16.36 -9.95
CA THR A 259 -9.00 16.37 -9.09
C THR A 259 -8.67 14.96 -8.60
N SER A 260 -7.47 14.75 -8.06
CA SER A 260 -7.07 13.44 -7.52
C SER A 260 -7.93 13.00 -6.33
N MET A 261 -8.56 13.93 -5.60
CA MET A 261 -9.44 13.65 -4.47
C MET A 261 -10.92 13.78 -4.83
N GLY A 262 -11.24 14.24 -6.04
CA GLY A 262 -12.59 14.43 -6.52
C GLY A 262 -13.40 15.49 -5.76
N PHE A 263 -14.71 15.41 -5.91
CA PHE A 263 -15.68 16.15 -5.13
C PHE A 263 -16.50 15.17 -4.30
N SER A 264 -16.48 15.32 -2.98
CA SER A 264 -17.13 14.39 -2.05
C SER A 264 -18.30 15.04 -1.32
N LYS A 265 -19.43 14.34 -1.29
CA LYS A 265 -20.64 14.69 -0.48
C LYS A 265 -20.83 13.61 0.58
N GLY A 266 -21.17 14.00 1.78
CA GLY A 266 -21.48 13.11 2.89
C GLY A 266 -22.91 13.23 3.38
N THR A 267 -23.47 12.13 3.85
CA THR A 267 -24.77 12.07 4.54
C THR A 267 -24.68 11.03 5.65
N TRP A 268 -25.21 11.35 6.82
CA TRP A 268 -25.30 10.40 7.91
C TRP A 268 -26.51 9.49 7.77
N GLU A 269 -26.29 8.20 7.86
CA GLU A 269 -27.30 7.15 8.03
C GLU A 269 -27.03 6.47 9.38
N ASP A 270 -27.73 6.86 10.41
CA ASP A 270 -27.48 6.46 11.81
C ASP A 270 -26.01 6.70 12.21
N ARG A 271 -25.25 5.62 12.43
CA ARG A 271 -23.83 5.66 12.79
C ARG A 271 -22.89 5.54 11.59
N THR A 272 -23.41 5.56 10.39
CA THR A 272 -22.64 5.39 9.15
C THR A 272 -22.63 6.69 8.37
N LEU A 273 -21.44 7.24 8.15
CA LEU A 273 -21.24 8.31 7.19
C LEU A 273 -21.14 7.70 5.79
N VAL A 274 -22.09 8.01 4.94
CA VAL A 274 -22.08 7.64 3.52
C VAL A 274 -21.46 8.79 2.75
N ILE A 275 -20.40 8.51 1.99
CA ILE A 275 -19.68 9.50 1.19
C ILE A 275 -19.77 9.10 -0.27
N GLU A 276 -20.24 9.97 -1.13
CA GLU A 276 -20.20 9.83 -2.57
C GLU A 276 -19.15 10.78 -3.16
N THR A 277 -18.25 10.23 -4.00
CA THR A 277 -17.20 11.00 -4.67
C THR A 277 -17.27 10.82 -6.18
N THR A 278 -17.22 11.94 -6.87
CA THR A 278 -17.18 12.05 -8.33
C THR A 278 -16.07 13.02 -8.74
N MET A 279 -15.93 13.33 -10.03
CA MET A 279 -14.96 14.28 -10.57
C MET A 279 -13.51 13.93 -10.21
N LEU A 280 -13.18 12.64 -10.28
CA LEU A 280 -11.83 12.15 -10.07
C LEU A 280 -11.01 12.28 -11.35
N THR A 281 -9.73 12.60 -11.25
CA THR A 281 -8.80 12.47 -12.40
C THR A 281 -8.57 11.00 -12.72
N PRO A 282 -8.32 10.64 -14.00
CA PRO A 282 -7.82 9.31 -14.34
C PRO A 282 -6.59 8.94 -13.51
N GLY A 283 -6.45 7.66 -13.19
CA GLY A 283 -5.33 7.22 -12.35
C GLY A 283 -5.30 5.72 -12.15
N TRP A 284 -4.72 5.30 -11.04
CA TRP A 284 -4.66 3.91 -10.64
C TRP A 284 -5.42 3.66 -9.36
N LEU A 285 -6.10 2.52 -9.31
CA LEU A 285 -6.81 2.09 -8.10
C LEU A 285 -5.87 1.87 -6.91
N ASP A 286 -4.64 1.45 -7.18
CA ASP A 286 -3.61 1.13 -6.20
C ASP A 286 -2.22 1.01 -6.87
N GLY A 287 -1.22 0.62 -6.10
CA GLY A 287 0.15 0.39 -6.59
C GLY A 287 0.30 -0.79 -7.56
N SER A 288 -0.73 -1.62 -7.75
CA SER A 288 -0.70 -2.70 -8.74
C SER A 288 -0.93 -2.23 -10.18
N GLY A 289 -1.27 -0.94 -10.37
CA GLY A 289 -1.41 -0.33 -11.70
C GLY A 289 -2.73 -0.64 -12.40
N TYR A 290 -3.77 -1.06 -11.69
CA TYR A 290 -5.10 -1.20 -12.25
C TYR A 290 -5.69 0.16 -12.58
N PRO A 291 -6.10 0.41 -13.85
CA PRO A 291 -6.52 1.74 -14.27
C PRO A 291 -7.86 2.16 -13.68
N MET A 292 -8.09 3.47 -13.63
CA MET A 292 -9.35 4.13 -13.30
C MET A 292 -9.63 5.21 -14.33
N SER A 293 -10.86 5.24 -14.87
CA SER A 293 -11.28 6.18 -15.91
C SER A 293 -11.27 7.63 -15.43
N GLY A 294 -11.74 7.88 -14.21
CA GLY A 294 -11.96 9.22 -13.70
C GLY A 294 -13.18 9.92 -14.32
N GLY A 295 -13.29 11.23 -14.12
CA GLY A 295 -14.37 12.03 -14.68
C GLY A 295 -15.77 11.57 -14.25
N ASP A 296 -16.67 11.52 -15.22
CA ASP A 296 -18.06 11.08 -15.04
C ASP A 296 -18.19 9.54 -15.03
N ASP A 297 -17.16 8.83 -15.48
CA ASP A 297 -17.15 7.37 -15.63
C ASP A 297 -16.72 6.65 -14.36
N THR A 298 -16.30 7.43 -13.34
CA THR A 298 -15.91 6.90 -12.02
C THR A 298 -16.74 7.52 -10.91
N ARG A 299 -17.39 6.65 -10.12
CA ARG A 299 -18.10 7.02 -8.90
C ARG A 299 -17.65 6.13 -7.75
N ILE A 300 -17.28 6.74 -6.65
CA ILE A 300 -16.88 6.03 -5.43
C ILE A 300 -17.92 6.28 -4.36
N VAL A 301 -18.42 5.20 -3.74
CA VAL A 301 -19.30 5.26 -2.58
C VAL A 301 -18.60 4.63 -1.40
N GLU A 302 -18.43 5.40 -0.34
CA GLU A 302 -17.81 4.94 0.89
C GLU A 302 -18.85 4.89 2.01
N ARG A 303 -18.71 3.93 2.90
CA ARG A 303 -19.51 3.80 4.11
C ARG A 303 -18.56 3.67 5.30
N TRP A 304 -18.58 4.63 6.19
CA TRP A 304 -17.73 4.70 7.36
C TRP A 304 -18.59 4.56 8.60
N THR A 305 -18.50 3.40 9.26
CA THR A 305 -19.34 3.04 10.40
C THR A 305 -18.51 3.08 11.67
N VAL A 306 -18.86 3.98 12.58
CA VAL A 306 -18.23 4.09 13.88
C VAL A 306 -18.84 3.07 14.83
N ALA A 307 -18.03 2.30 15.54
CA ALA A 307 -18.48 1.37 16.57
C ALA A 307 -19.19 2.07 17.72
N ALA A 308 -19.95 1.32 18.52
CA ALA A 308 -20.75 1.88 19.60
C ALA A 308 -19.91 2.59 20.69
N ASP A 309 -18.65 2.14 20.89
CA ASP A 309 -17.70 2.74 21.81
C ASP A 309 -17.02 4.02 21.27
N GLY A 310 -17.19 4.33 19.98
CA GLY A 310 -16.54 5.45 19.30
C GLY A 310 -15.06 5.25 19.03
N LEU A 311 -14.47 4.10 19.35
CA LEU A 311 -13.02 3.86 19.31
C LEU A 311 -12.56 3.21 18.01
N THR A 312 -13.44 2.51 17.32
CA THR A 312 -13.12 1.85 16.06
C THR A 312 -14.07 2.30 14.96
N MET A 313 -13.58 2.29 13.74
CA MET A 313 -14.33 2.65 12.54
C MET A 313 -14.06 1.64 11.44
N GLU A 314 -15.13 1.07 10.92
CA GLU A 314 -15.08 0.26 9.71
C GLU A 314 -15.38 1.14 8.50
N ARG A 315 -14.56 1.00 7.47
CA ARG A 315 -14.70 1.75 6.23
C ARG A 315 -14.80 0.78 5.06
N THR A 316 -15.89 0.85 4.32
CA THR A 316 -16.02 0.17 3.03
C THR A 316 -16.04 1.19 1.91
N MET A 317 -15.52 0.81 0.75
CA MET A 317 -15.48 1.61 -0.45
C MET A 317 -15.95 0.75 -1.62
N THR A 318 -16.97 1.21 -2.32
CA THR A 318 -17.43 0.61 -3.58
C THR A 318 -17.07 1.54 -4.72
N ILE A 319 -16.30 1.03 -5.68
CA ILE A 319 -15.83 1.76 -6.86
C ILE A 319 -16.64 1.29 -8.05
N HIS A 320 -17.35 2.21 -8.68
CA HIS A 320 -18.04 2.03 -9.96
C HIS A 320 -17.20 2.74 -11.03
N ASP A 321 -16.74 2.01 -12.02
CA ASP A 321 -15.90 2.53 -13.10
C ASP A 321 -16.13 1.71 -14.36
N GLU A 322 -16.24 2.35 -15.52
CA GLU A 322 -16.54 1.71 -16.80
C GLU A 322 -15.48 0.72 -17.27
N LEU A 323 -14.24 0.83 -16.73
CA LEU A 323 -13.16 -0.10 -17.03
C LEU A 323 -13.34 -1.48 -16.38
N TYR A 324 -14.38 -1.64 -15.56
CA TYR A 324 -14.66 -2.89 -14.83
C TYR A 324 -16.06 -3.42 -15.14
N THR A 325 -16.15 -4.73 -15.32
CA THR A 325 -17.44 -5.41 -15.60
C THR A 325 -18.33 -5.57 -14.37
N ALA A 326 -17.81 -5.25 -13.17
CA ALA A 326 -18.54 -5.25 -11.91
C ALA A 326 -17.91 -4.22 -10.95
N PRO A 327 -18.70 -3.65 -10.03
CA PRO A 327 -18.16 -2.76 -8.99
C PRO A 327 -17.10 -3.47 -8.14
N LEU A 328 -16.09 -2.72 -7.74
CA LEU A 328 -15.02 -3.21 -6.87
C LEU A 328 -15.30 -2.78 -5.44
N VAL A 329 -15.15 -3.68 -4.48
CA VAL A 329 -15.35 -3.39 -3.07
C VAL A 329 -14.02 -3.50 -2.33
N ARG A 330 -13.75 -2.53 -1.46
CA ARG A 330 -12.61 -2.54 -0.55
C ARG A 330 -13.10 -2.24 0.86
N ALA A 331 -12.45 -2.85 1.85
CA ALA A 331 -12.74 -2.53 3.25
C ALA A 331 -11.47 -2.28 4.04
N ARG A 332 -11.58 -1.47 5.06
CA ARG A 332 -10.50 -1.16 5.97
C ARG A 332 -11.05 -0.75 7.33
N GLY A 333 -10.32 -1.11 8.38
CA GLY A 333 -10.56 -0.62 9.73
C GLY A 333 -9.63 0.52 10.11
N SER A 334 -10.09 1.32 11.06
CA SER A 334 -9.29 2.34 11.73
C SER A 334 -9.59 2.32 13.22
N GLN A 335 -8.60 2.66 14.02
CA GLN A 335 -8.75 2.85 15.46
C GLN A 335 -8.53 4.32 15.78
N ARG A 336 -9.35 4.87 16.67
CA ARG A 336 -9.13 6.22 17.17
C ARG A 336 -7.83 6.22 17.99
N GLY A 337 -6.92 7.14 17.67
CA GLY A 337 -5.63 7.30 18.32
C GLY A 337 -5.54 8.61 19.07
N ASP A 338 -4.42 8.82 19.74
CA ASP A 338 -4.10 10.06 20.41
C ASP A 338 -3.39 11.02 19.43
N ALA A 339 -3.94 12.21 19.23
CA ALA A 339 -3.35 13.27 18.41
C ALA A 339 -2.00 13.77 18.95
N THR A 340 -1.65 13.44 20.20
CA THR A 340 -0.34 13.76 20.78
C THR A 340 0.80 12.92 20.21
N ILE A 341 0.52 11.83 19.50
CA ILE A 341 1.53 11.06 18.76
C ILE A 341 1.94 11.83 17.51
N GLY A 342 2.42 13.00 17.66
CA GLY A 342 3.03 13.94 16.70
C GLY A 342 2.49 13.83 15.26
N LEU A 343 2.16 14.96 14.68
CA LEU A 343 1.96 15.03 13.22
C LEU A 343 3.19 14.36 12.58
N ILE A 344 2.95 13.35 11.78
CA ILE A 344 4.00 12.81 10.92
C ILE A 344 4.30 13.93 9.94
N GLU A 345 5.41 14.64 10.15
CA GLU A 345 5.86 15.61 9.17
C GLU A 345 6.02 14.87 7.84
N SER A 346 5.42 15.40 6.77
CA SER A 346 5.67 14.86 5.45
C SER A 346 7.13 15.14 5.12
N GLU A 347 7.90 14.08 4.96
CA GLU A 347 9.27 14.21 4.50
C GLU A 347 9.26 14.75 3.07
N PRO A 348 10.20 15.64 2.72
CA PRO A 348 10.33 16.10 1.35
C PRO A 348 10.46 14.93 0.40
N CYS A 349 9.63 14.90 -0.61
CA CYS A 349 9.71 13.92 -1.67
C CYS A 349 10.71 14.40 -2.73
N ASP A 350 11.59 13.51 -3.21
CA ASP A 350 12.56 13.82 -4.26
C ASP A 350 12.34 12.90 -5.47
N ALA A 351 11.86 13.48 -6.55
CA ALA A 351 11.59 12.75 -7.79
C ALA A 351 12.84 12.58 -8.70
N ARG A 352 14.02 13.09 -8.32
CA ARG A 352 15.23 12.98 -9.15
C ARG A 352 15.57 11.54 -9.54
N PRO A 353 15.54 10.55 -8.63
CA PRO A 353 15.84 9.17 -9.01
C PRO A 353 14.90 8.61 -10.07
N PHE A 354 13.63 9.02 -10.04
CA PHE A 354 12.66 8.65 -11.05
C PHE A 354 13.02 9.25 -12.42
N TYR A 355 13.30 10.56 -12.47
CA TYR A 355 13.64 11.22 -13.73
C TYR A 355 14.99 10.75 -14.29
N ASP A 356 15.98 10.49 -13.44
CA ASP A 356 17.26 9.93 -13.85
C ASP A 356 17.06 8.57 -14.53
N GLU A 357 16.20 7.71 -13.98
CA GLU A 357 15.90 6.41 -14.57
C GLU A 357 15.09 6.53 -15.86
N LEU A 358 14.09 7.42 -15.90
CA LEU A 358 13.29 7.67 -17.10
C LEU A 358 14.18 8.09 -18.27
N LEU A 359 15.15 8.99 -18.03
CA LEU A 359 16.13 9.42 -19.02
C LEU A 359 17.05 8.27 -19.46
N GLN A 360 17.50 7.42 -18.53
CA GLN A 360 18.33 6.24 -18.85
C GLN A 360 17.56 5.24 -19.75
N ARG A 361 16.26 5.13 -19.58
CA ARG A 361 15.38 4.30 -20.42
C ARG A 361 15.07 4.94 -21.78
N GLY A 362 15.47 6.20 -22.00
CA GLY A 362 15.10 6.97 -23.20
C GLY A 362 13.64 7.35 -23.27
N GLU A 363 12.92 7.30 -22.15
CA GLU A 363 11.53 7.72 -22.02
C GLU A 363 11.46 9.21 -21.65
N ARG A 364 10.43 9.93 -22.15
CA ARG A 364 10.24 11.36 -21.91
C ARG A 364 8.85 11.64 -21.35
#